data_8a008d7a7fdef0a34d11127f0363c0fd
#
_entry.id   8a008d7a7fdef0a34d11127f0363c0fd
#
_cell.length_a   1.000
_cell.length_b   1.000
_cell.length_c   1.000
_cell.angle_alpha   90.00
_cell.angle_beta   90.00
_cell.angle_gamma   90.00
#
_symmetry.space_group_name_H-M   'P 1'
#
loop_
_entity.id
_entity.type
_entity.pdbx_description
1 polymer ?
#
loop_
_entity_poly.entity_id
_entity_poly.type
_entity_poly.pdbx_seq_one_letter_code
_entity_poly.pdbx_strand_id
1 'polypeptide(L)'
;FFGGLFMTLCAGLLAGAYPAIYATSIPQRIVLNGSFGLSPKGKRMRECLVGFQYTVSIILIVLSLFIYKQIETMRSHSFGFGNDNVVVVELNKEITEKYKENFTNCLRGYAGIEDVAFAASKIGATNENRGGAAEFNGETIYFYYLNVSPNFLSLMDITANEGRVSRMEDGRNKELLLVFDQKAKRQLN
;
A
#
# COMPACT_ATOMS: atom_id res chain seq x y z
N PHE A 1 23.37 -4.36 4.92
CA PHE A 1 23.97 -5.02 6.08
C PHE A 1 24.88 -4.09 6.87
N PHE A 2 25.81 -3.40 6.23
CA PHE A 2 26.76 -2.49 6.90
C PHE A 2 26.08 -1.32 7.64
N GLY A 3 25.00 -0.75 7.11
CA GLY A 3 24.25 0.34 7.76
C GLY A 3 23.59 -0.09 9.08
N GLY A 4 23.03 -1.29 9.15
CA GLY A 4 22.44 -1.82 10.38
C GLY A 4 23.48 -2.07 11.47
N LEU A 5 24.65 -2.63 11.09
CA LEU A 5 25.75 -2.87 12.01
C LEU A 5 26.29 -1.54 12.59
N PHE A 6 26.45 -0.52 11.76
CA PHE A 6 26.90 0.81 12.17
C PHE A 6 25.90 1.47 13.13
N MET A 7 24.61 1.41 12.83
CA MET A 7 23.54 1.93 13.71
C MET A 7 23.53 1.23 15.08
N THR A 8 23.68 -0.09 15.10
CA THR A 8 23.70 -0.87 16.35
C THR A 8 24.92 -0.52 17.21
N LEU A 9 26.06 -0.32 16.58
CA LEU A 9 27.32 0.04 17.25
C LEU A 9 27.24 1.47 17.82
N CYS A 10 26.70 2.43 17.07
CA CYS A 10 26.44 3.79 17.57
C CYS A 10 25.43 3.81 18.72
N ALA A 11 24.33 3.07 18.60
CA ALA A 11 23.35 2.96 19.67
C ALA A 11 23.94 2.33 20.95
N GLY A 12 24.76 1.28 20.81
CA GLY A 12 25.46 0.64 21.91
C GLY A 12 26.44 1.58 22.62
N LEU A 13 27.23 2.33 21.85
CA LEU A 13 28.15 3.34 22.38
C LEU A 13 27.43 4.46 23.15
N LEU A 14 26.36 5.00 22.57
CA LEU A 14 25.56 6.05 23.21
C LEU A 14 24.86 5.55 24.48
N ALA A 15 24.30 4.35 24.45
CA ALA A 15 23.65 3.74 25.58
C ALA A 15 24.63 3.40 26.72
N GLY A 16 25.87 3.00 26.38
CA GLY A 16 26.92 2.67 27.33
C GLY A 16 27.73 3.88 27.87
N ALA A 17 27.84 4.95 27.08
CA ALA A 17 28.65 6.11 27.43
C ALA A 17 28.14 6.83 28.70
N TYR A 18 26.84 7.03 28.82
CA TYR A 18 26.27 7.73 29.98
C TYR A 18 26.47 6.97 31.31
N PRO A 19 26.15 5.66 31.44
CA PRO A 19 26.47 4.88 32.64
C PRO A 19 27.96 4.81 32.95
N ALA A 20 28.82 4.73 31.92
CA ALA A 20 30.26 4.67 32.12
C ALA A 20 30.83 5.97 32.69
N ILE A 21 30.47 7.13 32.14
CA ILE A 21 30.88 8.45 32.65
C ILE A 21 30.34 8.66 34.04
N TYR A 22 29.11 8.25 34.35
CA TYR A 22 28.53 8.36 35.66
C TYR A 22 29.26 7.46 36.69
N ALA A 23 29.61 6.23 36.33
CA ALA A 23 30.34 5.31 37.20
C ALA A 23 31.75 5.81 37.54
N THR A 24 32.42 6.47 36.59
CA THR A 24 33.77 7.03 36.85
C THR A 24 33.77 8.33 37.66
N SER A 25 32.66 9.06 37.68
CA SER A 25 32.53 10.31 38.45
C SER A 25 32.24 10.12 39.95
N ILE A 26 32.08 8.88 40.43
CA ILE A 26 31.76 8.57 41.81
C ILE A 26 33.05 8.50 42.65
N PRO A 27 33.08 9.22 43.79
CA PRO A 27 34.23 9.15 44.69
C PRO A 27 34.43 7.75 45.24
N GLN A 28 35.62 7.24 45.19
CA GLN A 28 36.04 5.86 45.61
C GLN A 28 35.59 5.51 47.03
N ARG A 29 35.48 6.49 47.93
CA ARG A 29 35.01 6.30 49.33
C ARG A 29 33.58 5.75 49.41
N ILE A 30 32.70 6.08 48.45
CA ILE A 30 31.30 5.63 48.43
C ILE A 30 31.22 4.18 47.92
N VAL A 31 32.11 3.80 47.02
CA VAL A 31 32.17 2.46 46.48
C VAL A 31 32.69 1.45 47.52
N LEU A 32 33.73 1.83 48.26
CA LEU A 32 34.31 0.97 49.27
C LEU A 32 33.43 0.68 50.48
N ASN A 33 32.49 1.59 50.80
CA ASN A 33 31.56 1.40 51.92
C ASN A 33 30.29 0.63 51.54
N GLY A 34 30.20 0.06 50.35
CA GLY A 34 29.05 -0.77 49.91
C GLY A 34 27.71 -0.04 49.77
N SER A 35 27.69 1.29 50.00
CA SER A 35 26.46 2.09 50.04
C SER A 35 26.04 2.66 48.66
N PHE A 36 26.69 2.25 47.56
CA PHE A 36 26.41 2.77 46.22
C PHE A 36 24.96 2.52 45.76
N GLY A 37 24.41 1.35 46.08
CA GLY A 37 23.01 1.01 45.73
C GLY A 37 21.97 1.71 46.61
N LEU A 38 22.36 2.34 47.70
CA LEU A 38 21.49 3.01 48.66
C LEU A 38 21.45 4.55 48.49
N SER A 39 22.28 5.09 47.56
CA SER A 39 22.25 6.52 47.25
C SER A 39 20.90 6.92 46.64
N PRO A 40 20.24 7.98 47.17
CA PRO A 40 18.96 8.47 46.62
C PRO A 40 19.03 8.83 45.15
N LYS A 41 20.19 9.29 44.66
CA LYS A 41 20.43 9.60 43.24
C LYS A 41 20.51 8.35 42.37
N GLY A 42 21.18 7.30 42.82
CA GLY A 42 21.28 6.03 42.10
C GLY A 42 19.93 5.31 41.99
N LYS A 43 19.13 5.38 43.06
CA LYS A 43 17.77 4.83 43.05
C LYS A 43 16.86 5.53 42.03
N ARG A 44 16.81 6.86 42.05
CA ARG A 44 16.01 7.65 41.07
C ARG A 44 16.41 7.40 39.63
N MET A 45 17.73 7.30 39.38
CA MET A 45 18.23 7.03 38.01
C MET A 45 17.76 5.66 37.51
N ARG A 46 17.84 4.62 38.34
CA ARG A 46 17.34 3.29 38.00
C ARG A 46 15.82 3.29 37.75
N GLU A 47 15.05 3.96 38.58
CA GLU A 47 13.61 4.11 38.42
C GLU A 47 13.26 4.83 37.11
N CYS A 48 14.00 5.88 36.77
CA CYS A 48 13.84 6.61 35.51
C CYS A 48 14.15 5.74 34.28
N LEU A 49 15.26 4.98 34.33
CA LEU A 49 15.63 4.07 33.23
C LEU A 49 14.58 2.96 33.05
N VAL A 50 14.11 2.36 34.12
CA VAL A 50 13.08 1.33 34.09
C VAL A 50 11.77 1.94 33.56
N GLY A 51 11.36 3.11 34.04
CA GLY A 51 10.19 3.81 33.57
C GLY A 51 10.26 4.13 32.07
N PHE A 52 11.42 4.61 31.58
CA PHE A 52 11.66 4.85 30.18
C PHE A 52 11.54 3.58 29.34
N GLN A 53 12.15 2.47 29.83
CA GLN A 53 12.06 1.18 29.13
C GLN A 53 10.63 0.68 29.01
N TYR A 54 9.83 0.77 30.09
CA TYR A 54 8.41 0.40 30.04
C TYR A 54 7.62 1.29 29.09
N THR A 55 7.88 2.60 29.10
CA THR A 55 7.22 3.54 28.19
C THR A 55 7.48 3.19 26.73
N VAL A 56 8.74 2.96 26.37
CA VAL A 56 9.10 2.56 25.00
C VAL A 56 8.44 1.22 24.63
N SER A 57 8.46 0.25 25.53
CA SER A 57 7.84 -1.06 25.29
C SER A 57 6.33 -0.94 25.05
N ILE A 58 5.63 -0.15 25.84
CA ILE A 58 4.19 0.08 25.67
C ILE A 58 3.90 0.77 24.34
N ILE A 59 4.68 1.80 23.98
CA ILE A 59 4.53 2.49 22.68
C ILE A 59 4.70 1.50 21.52
N LEU A 60 5.73 0.65 21.56
CA LEU A 60 5.97 -0.35 20.50
C LEU A 60 4.84 -1.37 20.39
N ILE A 61 4.29 -1.82 21.52
CA ILE A 61 3.14 -2.74 21.52
C ILE A 61 1.92 -2.06 20.89
N VAL A 62 1.60 -0.83 21.30
CA VAL A 62 0.46 -0.09 20.77
C VAL A 62 0.61 0.15 19.26
N LEU A 63 1.80 0.57 18.82
CA LEU A 63 2.08 0.76 17.39
C LEU A 63 1.93 -0.54 16.60
N SER A 64 2.42 -1.65 17.12
CA SER A 64 2.31 -2.96 16.47
C SER A 64 0.85 -3.40 16.32
N LEU A 65 0.05 -3.23 17.37
CA LEU A 65 -1.38 -3.53 17.32
C LEU A 65 -2.13 -2.62 16.34
N PHE A 66 -1.76 -1.35 16.28
CA PHE A 66 -2.35 -0.40 15.35
C PHE A 66 -2.05 -0.76 13.90
N ILE A 67 -0.78 -1.07 13.60
CA ILE A 67 -0.36 -1.53 12.27
C ILE A 67 -1.07 -2.83 11.88
N TYR A 68 -1.15 -3.79 12.79
CA TYR A 68 -1.86 -5.04 12.57
C TYR A 68 -3.33 -4.79 12.18
N LYS A 69 -4.03 -3.97 12.96
CA LYS A 69 -5.43 -3.62 12.68
C LYS A 69 -5.59 -2.87 11.35
N GLN A 70 -4.64 -1.99 11.03
CA GLN A 70 -4.65 -1.27 9.77
C GLN A 70 -4.50 -2.22 8.56
N ILE A 71 -3.57 -3.18 8.64
CA ILE A 71 -3.39 -4.21 7.61
C ILE A 71 -4.64 -5.07 7.46
N GLU A 72 -5.24 -5.48 8.57
CA GLU A 72 -6.49 -6.25 8.57
C GLU A 72 -7.62 -5.47 7.90
N THR A 73 -7.79 -4.20 8.24
CA THR A 73 -8.78 -3.32 7.59
C THR A 73 -8.51 -3.17 6.10
N MET A 74 -7.25 -3.00 5.69
CA MET A 74 -6.88 -2.91 4.27
C MET A 74 -7.17 -4.22 3.51
N ARG A 75 -6.98 -5.37 4.14
CA ARG A 75 -7.26 -6.69 3.54
C ARG A 75 -8.75 -7.00 3.45
N SER A 76 -9.53 -6.57 4.43
CA SER A 76 -10.98 -6.79 4.46
C SER A 76 -11.76 -5.73 3.68
N HIS A 77 -11.09 -4.64 3.24
CA HIS A 77 -11.75 -3.60 2.49
C HIS A 77 -12.06 -4.08 1.07
N SER A 78 -13.34 -4.15 0.74
CA SER A 78 -13.76 -4.39 -0.64
C SER A 78 -13.42 -3.16 -1.47
N PHE A 79 -12.62 -3.35 -2.52
CA PHE A 79 -12.29 -2.29 -3.47
C PHE A 79 -13.48 -1.88 -4.36
N GLY A 80 -14.67 -2.45 -4.12
CA GLY A 80 -15.86 -2.18 -4.91
C GLY A 80 -15.87 -2.90 -6.25
N PHE A 81 -14.97 -3.86 -6.44
CA PHE A 81 -14.92 -4.75 -7.60
C PHE A 81 -14.52 -6.16 -7.16
N GLY A 82 -15.02 -7.15 -7.90
CA GLY A 82 -14.67 -8.56 -7.68
C GLY A 82 -13.25 -8.83 -8.15
N ASN A 83 -12.36 -9.16 -7.21
CA ASN A 83 -10.98 -9.56 -7.50
C ASN A 83 -10.71 -11.01 -7.11
N ASP A 84 -11.70 -11.70 -6.60
CA ASP A 84 -11.58 -13.10 -6.24
C ASP A 84 -11.45 -13.95 -7.53
N ASN A 85 -10.45 -14.81 -7.55
CA ASN A 85 -10.16 -15.69 -8.68
C ASN A 85 -9.76 -14.99 -10.00
N VAL A 86 -9.35 -13.72 -9.96
CA VAL A 86 -8.85 -12.99 -11.13
C VAL A 86 -7.34 -13.13 -11.25
N VAL A 87 -6.88 -13.63 -12.39
CA VAL A 87 -5.44 -13.72 -12.72
C VAL A 87 -5.09 -12.66 -13.74
N VAL A 88 -4.12 -11.82 -13.42
CA VAL A 88 -3.61 -10.77 -14.32
C VAL A 88 -2.32 -11.24 -14.97
N VAL A 89 -2.30 -11.27 -16.30
CA VAL A 89 -1.14 -11.67 -17.10
C VAL A 89 -0.74 -10.51 -17.99
N GLU A 90 0.54 -10.13 -17.94
CA GLU A 90 1.08 -9.15 -18.87
C GLU A 90 1.36 -9.80 -20.23
N LEU A 91 0.76 -9.24 -21.27
CA LEU A 91 0.94 -9.71 -22.64
C LEU A 91 1.94 -8.83 -23.36
N ASN A 92 2.75 -9.46 -24.21
CA ASN A 92 3.60 -8.71 -25.11
C ASN A 92 2.76 -8.06 -26.23
N LYS A 93 3.35 -7.06 -26.87
CA LYS A 93 2.69 -6.26 -27.91
C LYS A 93 2.26 -7.09 -29.11
N GLU A 94 3.02 -8.11 -29.45
CA GLU A 94 2.74 -8.99 -30.60
C GLU A 94 1.48 -9.82 -30.37
N ILE A 95 1.29 -10.39 -29.18
CA ILE A 95 0.07 -11.12 -28.82
C ILE A 95 -1.13 -10.20 -28.85
N THR A 96 -0.98 -8.99 -28.30
CA THR A 96 -2.07 -8.02 -28.21
C THR A 96 -2.54 -7.52 -29.56
N GLU A 97 -1.63 -7.30 -30.53
CA GLU A 97 -1.96 -6.75 -31.83
C GLU A 97 -2.38 -7.81 -32.86
N LYS A 98 -1.71 -8.97 -32.91
CA LYS A 98 -1.91 -9.97 -33.98
C LYS A 98 -2.74 -11.16 -33.54
N TYR A 99 -2.61 -11.60 -32.31
CA TYR A 99 -3.14 -12.90 -31.87
C TYR A 99 -4.21 -12.79 -30.78
N LYS A 100 -4.70 -11.59 -30.48
CA LYS A 100 -5.66 -11.33 -29.40
C LYS A 100 -6.88 -12.23 -29.42
N GLU A 101 -7.52 -12.37 -30.58
CA GLU A 101 -8.74 -13.18 -30.73
C GLU A 101 -8.44 -14.67 -30.57
N ASN A 102 -7.37 -15.15 -31.20
CA ASN A 102 -6.98 -16.57 -31.09
C ASN A 102 -6.61 -16.92 -29.66
N PHE A 103 -5.88 -16.04 -28.98
CA PHE A 103 -5.51 -16.21 -27.59
C PHE A 103 -6.74 -16.25 -26.68
N THR A 104 -7.69 -15.33 -26.88
CA THR A 104 -8.95 -15.31 -26.13
C THR A 104 -9.75 -16.59 -26.32
N ASN A 105 -9.90 -17.05 -27.56
CA ASN A 105 -10.65 -18.26 -27.90
C ASN A 105 -9.97 -19.51 -27.32
N CYS A 106 -8.65 -19.56 -27.34
CA CYS A 106 -7.90 -20.65 -26.73
C CYS A 106 -8.14 -20.70 -25.22
N LEU A 107 -8.06 -19.57 -24.51
CA LEU A 107 -8.28 -19.53 -23.07
C LEU A 107 -9.70 -19.87 -22.67
N ARG A 108 -10.70 -19.39 -23.40
CA ARG A 108 -12.12 -19.72 -23.15
C ARG A 108 -12.45 -21.19 -23.38
N GLY A 109 -11.61 -21.92 -24.10
CA GLY A 109 -11.72 -23.37 -24.28
C GLY A 109 -11.38 -24.20 -23.03
N TYR A 110 -10.78 -23.59 -22.01
CA TYR A 110 -10.45 -24.29 -20.77
C TYR A 110 -11.59 -24.18 -19.76
N ALA A 111 -12.02 -25.30 -19.21
CA ALA A 111 -13.17 -25.38 -18.29
C ALA A 111 -13.01 -24.59 -16.96
N GLY A 112 -11.78 -24.20 -16.63
CA GLY A 112 -11.48 -23.39 -15.43
C GLY A 112 -11.45 -21.89 -15.67
N ILE A 113 -11.72 -21.42 -16.89
CA ILE A 113 -11.71 -19.98 -17.24
C ILE A 113 -13.12 -19.57 -17.63
N GLU A 114 -13.73 -18.72 -16.83
CA GLU A 114 -15.08 -18.23 -17.09
C GLU A 114 -15.10 -17.17 -18.19
N ASP A 115 -14.22 -16.18 -18.12
CA ASP A 115 -14.11 -15.15 -19.15
C ASP A 115 -12.71 -14.53 -19.17
N VAL A 116 -12.41 -13.80 -20.26
CA VAL A 116 -11.15 -13.11 -20.49
C VAL A 116 -11.43 -11.67 -20.90
N ALA A 117 -10.86 -10.73 -20.16
CA ALA A 117 -10.94 -9.31 -20.46
C ALA A 117 -9.55 -8.70 -20.61
N PHE A 118 -9.47 -7.58 -21.31
CA PHE A 118 -8.22 -6.87 -21.55
C PHE A 118 -8.29 -5.47 -20.95
N ALA A 119 -7.16 -5.01 -20.42
CA ALA A 119 -6.96 -3.65 -19.99
C ALA A 119 -5.63 -3.14 -20.55
N ALA A 120 -5.55 -1.86 -20.86
CA ALA A 120 -4.34 -1.25 -21.40
C ALA A 120 -3.22 -1.15 -20.37
N SER A 121 -3.56 -1.15 -19.08
CA SER A 121 -2.62 -1.16 -17.96
C SER A 121 -3.22 -1.88 -16.76
N LYS A 122 -2.38 -2.19 -15.80
CA LYS A 122 -2.76 -2.80 -14.52
C LYS A 122 -3.63 -1.86 -13.69
N ILE A 123 -4.70 -2.36 -13.09
CA ILE A 123 -5.48 -1.56 -12.14
C ILE A 123 -4.60 -1.21 -10.95
N GLY A 124 -4.57 0.08 -10.60
CA GLY A 124 -3.76 0.57 -9.47
C GLY A 124 -2.29 0.85 -9.77
N ALA A 125 -1.83 0.63 -11.00
CA ALA A 125 -0.49 1.03 -11.42
C ALA A 125 -0.44 2.55 -11.62
N THR A 126 0.25 3.23 -10.72
CA THR A 126 0.29 4.71 -10.66
C THR A 126 0.98 5.35 -11.88
N ASN A 127 1.88 4.62 -12.55
CA ASN A 127 2.72 5.16 -13.63
C ASN A 127 2.23 4.79 -15.04
N GLU A 128 1.20 3.97 -15.17
CA GLU A 128 0.73 3.45 -16.47
C GLU A 128 -0.63 4.01 -16.88
N ASN A 129 -1.26 4.82 -16.04
CA ASN A 129 -2.51 5.48 -16.40
C ASN A 129 -2.25 6.55 -17.45
N ARG A 130 -2.91 6.44 -18.58
CA ARG A 130 -2.85 7.48 -19.61
C ARG A 130 -3.64 8.68 -19.12
N GLY A 131 -2.96 9.83 -19.05
CA GLY A 131 -3.58 11.12 -18.77
C GLY A 131 -4.07 11.75 -20.07
N GLY A 132 -5.17 12.49 -19.96
CA GLY A 132 -5.67 13.36 -21.01
C GLY A 132 -6.03 14.72 -20.47
N ALA A 133 -6.16 15.68 -21.34
CA ALA A 133 -6.70 16.98 -21.03
C ALA A 133 -7.85 17.29 -22.00
N ALA A 134 -8.93 17.83 -21.49
CA ALA A 134 -10.05 18.32 -22.28
C ALA A 134 -10.43 19.71 -21.83
N GLU A 135 -10.85 20.54 -22.75
CA GLU A 135 -11.40 21.86 -22.44
C GLU A 135 -12.91 21.75 -22.25
N PHE A 136 -13.38 22.21 -21.09
CA PHE A 136 -14.78 22.22 -20.73
C PHE A 136 -15.13 23.56 -20.08
N ASN A 137 -16.09 24.27 -20.62
CA ASN A 137 -16.51 25.60 -20.16
C ASN A 137 -15.34 26.63 -20.06
N GLY A 138 -14.31 26.52 -20.92
CA GLY A 138 -13.14 27.41 -20.90
C GLY A 138 -12.08 27.04 -19.86
N GLU A 139 -12.23 25.95 -19.14
CA GLU A 139 -11.25 25.41 -18.22
C GLU A 139 -10.65 24.12 -18.75
N THR A 140 -9.33 23.95 -18.57
CA THR A 140 -8.65 22.69 -18.94
C THR A 140 -8.76 21.70 -17.80
N ILE A 141 -9.49 20.60 -18.02
CA ILE A 141 -9.65 19.51 -17.07
C ILE A 141 -8.66 18.40 -17.41
N TYR A 142 -7.84 18.00 -16.44
CA TYR A 142 -6.94 16.85 -16.55
C TYR A 142 -7.61 15.62 -15.96
N PHE A 143 -7.56 14.51 -16.71
CA PHE A 143 -8.14 13.25 -16.28
C PHE A 143 -7.25 12.06 -16.62
N TYR A 144 -7.43 10.99 -15.88
CA TYR A 144 -6.81 9.70 -16.18
C TYR A 144 -7.86 8.77 -16.76
N TYR A 145 -7.46 7.96 -17.73
CA TYR A 145 -8.36 6.99 -18.34
C TYR A 145 -7.69 5.63 -18.50
N LEU A 146 -8.48 4.60 -18.42
CA LEU A 146 -8.08 3.22 -18.65
C LEU A 146 -8.90 2.64 -19.81
N ASN A 147 -8.23 2.25 -20.89
CA ASN A 147 -8.88 1.54 -21.98
C ASN A 147 -9.05 0.07 -21.60
N VAL A 148 -10.27 -0.39 -21.64
CA VAL A 148 -10.64 -1.76 -21.29
C VAL A 148 -11.50 -2.40 -22.35
N SER A 149 -11.54 -3.73 -22.39
CA SER A 149 -12.48 -4.47 -23.23
C SER A 149 -13.92 -4.28 -22.73
N PRO A 150 -14.93 -4.42 -23.62
CA PRO A 150 -16.32 -4.20 -23.25
C PRO A 150 -16.82 -5.05 -22.08
N ASN A 151 -16.33 -6.27 -21.91
CA ASN A 151 -16.71 -7.17 -20.85
C ASN A 151 -15.92 -6.99 -19.53
N PHE A 152 -14.95 -6.07 -19.52
CA PHE A 152 -14.05 -5.88 -18.38
C PHE A 152 -14.80 -5.50 -17.10
N LEU A 153 -15.73 -4.54 -17.20
CA LEU A 153 -16.49 -4.09 -16.04
C LEU A 153 -17.40 -5.20 -15.48
N SER A 154 -18.00 -6.00 -16.37
CA SER A 154 -18.81 -7.14 -15.96
C SER A 154 -17.96 -8.25 -15.32
N LEU A 155 -16.78 -8.54 -15.86
CA LEU A 155 -15.85 -9.52 -15.30
C LEU A 155 -15.35 -9.11 -13.92
N MET A 156 -15.17 -7.82 -13.69
CA MET A 156 -14.75 -7.26 -12.41
C MET A 156 -15.92 -6.96 -11.46
N ASP A 157 -17.14 -7.38 -11.80
CA ASP A 157 -18.38 -7.13 -11.02
C ASP A 157 -18.59 -5.64 -10.70
N ILE A 158 -18.19 -4.76 -11.61
CA ILE A 158 -18.36 -3.32 -11.48
C ILE A 158 -19.71 -2.95 -12.09
N THR A 159 -20.59 -2.42 -11.23
CA THR A 159 -21.91 -1.96 -11.62
C THR A 159 -21.93 -0.44 -11.81
N ALA A 160 -22.72 0.04 -12.78
CA ALA A 160 -22.93 1.46 -12.97
C ALA A 160 -24.04 1.95 -12.02
N ASN A 161 -23.78 3.02 -11.28
CA ASN A 161 -24.80 3.66 -10.44
C ASN A 161 -25.86 4.39 -11.29
N GLU A 162 -25.47 4.90 -12.45
CA GLU A 162 -26.33 5.57 -13.40
C GLU A 162 -25.93 5.16 -14.83
N GLY A 163 -26.90 5.08 -15.71
CA GLY A 163 -26.65 4.64 -17.08
C GLY A 163 -26.50 3.12 -17.21
N ARG A 164 -25.62 2.68 -18.07
CA ARG A 164 -25.36 1.25 -18.30
C ARG A 164 -23.86 0.94 -18.40
N VAL A 165 -23.52 -0.25 -18.02
CA VAL A 165 -22.17 -0.80 -18.23
C VAL A 165 -22.01 -1.23 -19.70
N SER A 166 -20.79 -1.13 -20.22
CA SER A 166 -20.43 -1.61 -21.56
C SER A 166 -20.71 -3.11 -21.70
N ARG A 167 -21.18 -3.52 -22.88
CA ARG A 167 -21.45 -4.91 -23.25
C ARG A 167 -20.59 -5.33 -24.42
N MET A 168 -20.44 -6.64 -24.62
CA MET A 168 -19.70 -7.20 -25.75
C MET A 168 -20.24 -6.72 -27.12
N GLU A 169 -21.51 -6.43 -27.19
CA GLU A 169 -22.20 -5.94 -28.40
C GLU A 169 -21.71 -4.55 -28.81
N ASP A 170 -21.41 -3.68 -27.84
CA ASP A 170 -20.91 -2.32 -28.07
C ASP A 170 -19.55 -2.36 -28.77
N GLY A 171 -18.70 -3.31 -28.43
CA GLY A 171 -17.41 -3.51 -29.10
C GLY A 171 -17.53 -3.96 -30.56
N ARG A 172 -18.56 -4.71 -30.92
CA ARG A 172 -18.85 -5.11 -32.30
C ARG A 172 -19.33 -3.94 -33.14
N ASN A 173 -20.12 -3.05 -32.56
CA ASN A 173 -20.65 -1.86 -33.22
C ASN A 173 -19.64 -0.72 -33.32
N LYS A 174 -18.41 -0.88 -32.78
CA LYS A 174 -17.38 0.15 -32.67
C LYS A 174 -17.84 1.43 -31.94
N GLU A 175 -18.82 1.31 -31.10
CA GLU A 175 -19.27 2.41 -30.26
C GLU A 175 -18.25 2.67 -29.15
N LEU A 176 -17.85 3.92 -29.00
CA LEU A 176 -17.00 4.35 -27.90
C LEU A 176 -17.90 4.65 -26.69
N LEU A 177 -17.84 3.80 -25.70
CA LEU A 177 -18.50 4.03 -24.41
C LEU A 177 -17.51 4.61 -23.41
N LEU A 178 -17.88 5.71 -22.81
CA LEU A 178 -17.13 6.34 -21.72
C LEU A 178 -17.87 6.09 -20.42
N VAL A 179 -17.14 5.58 -19.42
CA VAL A 179 -17.64 5.41 -18.06
C VAL A 179 -16.87 6.37 -17.17
N PHE A 180 -17.59 7.23 -16.49
CA PHE A 180 -17.02 8.23 -15.59
C PHE A 180 -17.19 7.80 -14.14
N ASP A 181 -16.20 8.12 -13.30
CA ASP A 181 -16.35 8.01 -11.86
C ASP A 181 -17.22 9.16 -11.31
N GLN A 182 -17.64 9.01 -10.06
CA GLN A 182 -18.51 10.02 -9.42
C GLN A 182 -17.80 11.38 -9.25
N LYS A 183 -16.45 11.38 -9.18
CA LYS A 183 -15.65 12.60 -9.07
C LYS A 183 -15.65 13.36 -10.39
N ALA A 184 -15.43 12.66 -11.51
CA ALA A 184 -15.50 13.25 -12.85
C ALA A 184 -16.91 13.82 -13.14
N LYS A 185 -17.96 13.10 -12.76
CA LYS A 185 -19.34 13.61 -12.88
C LYS A 185 -19.55 14.95 -12.17
N ARG A 186 -18.99 15.11 -10.96
CA ARG A 186 -19.10 16.37 -10.20
C ARG A 186 -18.32 17.53 -10.82
N GLN A 187 -17.28 17.26 -11.59
CA GLN A 187 -16.50 18.28 -12.27
C GLN A 187 -17.12 18.71 -13.61
N LEU A 188 -17.98 17.87 -14.18
CA LEU A 188 -18.68 18.12 -15.45
C LEU A 188 -20.09 18.73 -15.28
N ASN A 189 -20.59 18.83 -14.07
CA ASN A 189 -21.84 19.52 -13.72
C ASN A 189 -21.55 20.90 -13.13
#